data_b6ea00b85e9f28e5729dd15527718873
#
_entry.id   b6ea00b85e9f28e5729dd15527718873
#
_cell.length_a   1.000
_cell.length_b   1.000
_cell.length_c   1.000
_cell.angle_alpha   90.00
_cell.angle_beta   90.00
_cell.angle_gamma   90.00
#
_symmetry.space_group_name_H-M   'P 1'
#
loop_
_entity.id
_entity.type
_entity.pdbx_description
1 polymer ?
#
loop_
_entity_poly.entity_id
_entity_poly.type
_entity_poly.pdbx_seq_one_letter_code
_entity_poly.pdbx_strand_id
1 'polypeptide(L)'
;MKLVFIRHGDPDYSIDSLTPRGWKEAEALAARVAQWEVDDFYVSPLGRAQDTAKVSLDAIGRTAETLDWLREFYVEVDNPVTGEKQIPWDFMPSLWTQYEDLYDKDKWHENEIMKTGKVTEGYKEVCNGIDELLEKYGYTRSGRMYETKQGNDKTIVFFCHLGVQFVILSHLLGMSAAMMWHNFFVAPTSVTWVETEEREKGIANFRCKKLGDTSHLYTLGITPSDSGYFPGAYK
;
A
#
# COMPACT_ATOMS: atom_id res chain seq x y z
N MET A 1 12.13 13.88 -0.57
CA MET A 1 10.67 13.71 -0.47
C MET A 1 10.34 12.46 0.33
N LYS A 2 9.24 12.46 1.07
CA LYS A 2 8.79 11.34 1.90
C LYS A 2 7.39 10.93 1.48
N LEU A 3 7.19 9.65 1.22
CA LEU A 3 5.89 9.03 0.98
C LEU A 3 5.55 8.16 2.20
N VAL A 4 4.39 8.39 2.79
CA VAL A 4 3.95 7.69 3.99
C VAL A 4 2.64 6.96 3.65
N PHE A 5 2.69 5.65 3.64
CA PHE A 5 1.51 4.82 3.39
C PHE A 5 0.96 4.31 4.71
N ILE A 6 -0.34 4.50 4.90
CA ILE A 6 -1.09 4.06 6.07
C ILE A 6 -2.18 3.10 5.61
N ARG A 7 -2.15 1.87 6.10
CA ARG A 7 -3.24 0.93 5.88
C ARG A 7 -4.44 1.34 6.75
N HIS A 8 -5.67 1.21 6.23
CA HIS A 8 -6.89 1.42 7.02
C HIS A 8 -6.89 0.62 8.33
N GLY A 9 -7.68 1.05 9.32
CA GLY A 9 -7.87 0.34 10.59
C GLY A 9 -8.56 -1.02 10.41
N ASP A 10 -8.68 -1.79 11.49
CA ASP A 10 -9.33 -3.11 11.47
C ASP A 10 -10.73 -3.02 10.83
N PRO A 11 -10.97 -3.73 9.68
CA PRO A 11 -12.12 -3.46 8.84
C PRO A 11 -13.37 -4.25 9.24
N ASP A 12 -14.53 -3.59 9.14
CA ASP A 12 -15.83 -4.25 8.99
C ASP A 12 -16.23 -4.22 7.50
N TYR A 13 -15.98 -5.29 6.80
CA TYR A 13 -16.27 -5.39 5.36
C TYR A 13 -17.79 -5.40 5.05
N SER A 14 -18.67 -5.67 6.03
CA SER A 14 -20.12 -5.71 5.81
C SER A 14 -20.71 -4.32 5.54
N ILE A 15 -20.06 -3.28 6.03
CA ILE A 15 -20.48 -1.87 5.90
C ILE A 15 -19.39 -0.99 5.27
N ASP A 16 -18.28 -1.58 4.80
CA ASP A 16 -17.07 -0.89 4.31
C ASP A 16 -16.57 0.21 5.25
N SER A 17 -16.48 -0.10 6.56
CA SER A 17 -16.04 0.81 7.61
C SER A 17 -15.07 0.12 8.57
N LEU A 18 -14.96 0.59 9.79
CA LEU A 18 -14.08 0.08 10.83
C LEU A 18 -14.85 -0.68 11.91
N THR A 19 -14.26 -1.75 12.44
CA THR A 19 -14.76 -2.39 13.66
C THR A 19 -14.56 -1.45 14.87
N PRO A 20 -15.18 -1.74 16.03
CA PRO A 20 -14.89 -1.00 17.28
C PRO A 20 -13.40 -0.99 17.64
N ARG A 21 -12.66 -2.04 17.26
CA ARG A 21 -11.20 -2.09 17.37
C ARG A 21 -10.53 -1.14 16.40
N GLY A 22 -10.93 -1.17 15.13
CA GLY A 22 -10.39 -0.32 14.08
C GLY A 22 -10.53 1.18 14.39
N TRP A 23 -11.63 1.59 15.03
CA TRP A 23 -11.81 2.96 15.49
C TRP A 23 -10.78 3.36 16.57
N LYS A 24 -10.51 2.48 17.54
CA LYS A 24 -9.45 2.70 18.55
C LYS A 24 -8.04 2.76 17.95
N GLU A 25 -7.78 1.90 16.96
CA GLU A 25 -6.53 1.93 16.22
C GLU A 25 -6.37 3.26 15.44
N ALA A 26 -7.44 3.76 14.82
CA ALA A 26 -7.46 5.03 14.10
C ALA A 26 -7.26 6.24 15.05
N GLU A 27 -7.82 6.20 16.26
CA GLU A 27 -7.59 7.22 17.30
C GLU A 27 -6.12 7.25 17.74
N ALA A 28 -5.51 6.07 17.96
CA ALA A 28 -4.10 5.96 18.29
C ALA A 28 -3.20 6.49 17.16
N LEU A 29 -3.57 6.20 15.91
CA LEU A 29 -2.88 6.70 14.72
C LEU A 29 -3.00 8.22 14.61
N ALA A 30 -4.17 8.81 14.90
CA ALA A 30 -4.39 10.25 14.81
C ALA A 30 -3.44 11.03 15.73
N ALA A 31 -3.21 10.55 16.96
CA ALA A 31 -2.25 11.15 17.89
C ALA A 31 -0.80 11.14 17.32
N ARG A 32 -0.45 10.15 16.51
CA ARG A 32 0.83 10.06 15.83
C ARG A 32 0.90 10.99 14.61
N VAL A 33 -0.13 11.00 13.76
CA VAL A 33 -0.21 11.85 12.57
C VAL A 33 -0.17 13.33 12.94
N ALA A 34 -0.78 13.71 14.05
CA ALA A 34 -0.77 15.09 14.55
C ALA A 34 0.63 15.64 14.89
N GLN A 35 1.64 14.77 15.01
CA GLN A 35 3.02 15.17 15.28
C GLN A 35 3.85 15.39 14.00
N TRP A 36 3.27 15.14 12.81
CA TRP A 36 3.98 15.23 11.56
C TRP A 36 3.71 16.55 10.84
N GLU A 37 4.74 17.08 10.22
CA GLU A 37 4.60 18.14 9.21
C GLU A 37 4.31 17.47 7.86
N VAL A 38 3.08 17.64 7.37
CA VAL A 38 2.58 16.99 6.13
C VAL A 38 2.14 18.05 5.15
N ASP A 39 2.63 17.96 3.93
CA ASP A 39 2.26 18.85 2.83
C ASP A 39 0.88 18.47 2.29
N ASP A 40 0.69 17.23 1.88
CA ASP A 40 -0.54 16.76 1.27
C ASP A 40 -0.98 15.39 1.79
N PHE A 41 -2.31 15.21 1.84
CA PHE A 41 -2.96 13.95 2.19
C PHE A 41 -3.79 13.43 1.02
N TYR A 42 -3.65 12.15 0.76
CA TYR A 42 -4.44 11.41 -0.23
C TYR A 42 -5.13 10.21 0.42
N VAL A 43 -6.30 9.85 -0.09
CA VAL A 43 -7.08 8.78 0.50
C VAL A 43 -7.76 7.92 -0.58
N SER A 44 -7.86 6.62 -0.33
CA SER A 44 -8.66 5.70 -1.12
C SER A 44 -10.15 6.05 -1.08
N PRO A 45 -10.93 5.80 -2.15
CA PRO A 45 -12.38 6.02 -2.14
C PRO A 45 -13.16 5.07 -1.23
N LEU A 46 -12.55 3.97 -0.72
CA LEU A 46 -13.24 2.97 0.08
C LEU A 46 -13.48 3.44 1.52
N GLY A 47 -14.66 3.16 2.06
CA GLY A 47 -15.15 3.69 3.33
C GLY A 47 -14.21 3.47 4.51
N ARG A 48 -13.67 2.26 4.69
CA ARG A 48 -12.72 1.95 5.78
C ARG A 48 -11.43 2.79 5.74
N ALA A 49 -10.97 3.20 4.55
CA ALA A 49 -9.82 4.10 4.42
C ALA A 49 -10.22 5.55 4.68
N GLN A 50 -11.40 5.97 4.21
CA GLN A 50 -11.98 7.28 4.49
C GLN A 50 -12.19 7.48 6.00
N ASP A 51 -12.75 6.49 6.69
CA ASP A 51 -12.99 6.55 8.14
C ASP A 51 -11.67 6.61 8.92
N THR A 52 -10.66 5.83 8.52
CA THR A 52 -9.33 5.91 9.14
C THR A 52 -8.69 7.29 8.95
N ALA A 53 -8.76 7.83 7.74
CA ALA A 53 -8.23 9.15 7.41
C ALA A 53 -8.98 10.24 8.19
N LYS A 54 -10.31 10.17 8.25
CA LYS A 54 -11.17 11.15 8.90
C LYS A 54 -10.77 11.40 10.34
N VAL A 55 -10.50 10.35 11.14
CA VAL A 55 -10.09 10.50 12.55
C VAL A 55 -8.79 11.32 12.66
N SER A 56 -7.79 11.01 11.81
CA SER A 56 -6.53 11.75 11.80
C SER A 56 -6.68 13.18 11.31
N LEU A 57 -7.43 13.38 10.23
CA LEU A 57 -7.58 14.68 9.57
C LEU A 57 -8.45 15.66 10.39
N ASP A 58 -9.53 15.18 11.00
CA ASP A 58 -10.36 15.98 11.90
C ASP A 58 -9.54 16.51 13.11
N ALA A 59 -8.64 15.67 13.65
CA ALA A 59 -7.80 16.05 14.78
C ALA A 59 -6.83 17.21 14.46
N ILE A 60 -6.47 17.41 13.19
CA ILE A 60 -5.51 18.45 12.76
C ILE A 60 -6.13 19.51 11.84
N GLY A 61 -7.46 19.46 11.61
CA GLY A 61 -8.17 20.43 10.77
C GLY A 61 -7.73 20.41 9.28
N ARG A 62 -7.40 19.23 8.74
CA ARG A 62 -6.96 19.04 7.36
C ARG A 62 -7.96 18.17 6.58
N THR A 63 -7.80 18.13 5.27
CA THR A 63 -8.56 17.29 4.35
C THR A 63 -7.61 16.47 3.48
N ALA A 64 -8.11 15.42 2.84
CA ALA A 64 -7.38 14.62 1.86
C ALA A 64 -8.07 14.67 0.49
N GLU A 65 -7.29 14.60 -0.58
CA GLU A 65 -7.79 14.36 -1.93
C GLU A 65 -8.04 12.87 -2.12
N THR A 66 -9.23 12.51 -2.64
CA THR A 66 -9.56 11.12 -2.94
C THR A 66 -9.01 10.73 -4.32
N LEU A 67 -8.27 9.62 -4.36
CA LEU A 67 -7.68 9.08 -5.59
C LEU A 67 -8.29 7.70 -5.90
N ASP A 68 -8.97 7.57 -7.05
CA ASP A 68 -9.67 6.34 -7.42
C ASP A 68 -8.73 5.14 -7.58
N TRP A 69 -7.55 5.33 -8.11
CA TRP A 69 -6.53 4.29 -8.28
C TRP A 69 -5.91 3.81 -6.94
N LEU A 70 -6.15 4.52 -5.83
CA LEU A 70 -5.67 4.15 -4.50
C LEU A 70 -6.60 3.15 -3.78
N ARG A 71 -7.69 2.73 -4.42
CA ARG A 71 -8.56 1.65 -3.91
C ARG A 71 -7.80 0.35 -3.72
N GLU A 72 -8.35 -0.56 -2.92
CA GLU A 72 -7.73 -1.88 -2.77
C GLU A 72 -7.58 -2.57 -4.14
N PHE A 73 -6.44 -3.21 -4.33
CA PHE A 73 -6.12 -3.93 -5.57
C PHE A 73 -6.92 -5.24 -5.63
N TYR A 74 -8.21 -5.11 -5.85
CA TYR A 74 -9.15 -6.22 -5.86
C TYR A 74 -9.39 -6.67 -7.30
N VAL A 75 -8.47 -7.50 -7.84
CA VAL A 75 -8.59 -8.10 -9.17
C VAL A 75 -8.65 -9.61 -9.02
N GLU A 76 -9.80 -10.22 -9.37
CA GLU A 76 -9.95 -11.66 -9.31
C GLU A 76 -9.32 -12.36 -10.51
N VAL A 77 -8.71 -13.52 -10.25
CA VAL A 77 -8.12 -14.44 -11.22
C VAL A 77 -8.69 -15.83 -11.02
N ASP A 78 -8.53 -16.71 -12.00
CA ASP A 78 -8.94 -18.11 -11.87
C ASP A 78 -7.87 -18.90 -11.11
N ASN A 79 -8.25 -19.50 -9.99
CA ASN A 79 -7.36 -20.40 -9.26
C ASN A 79 -7.25 -21.74 -10.04
N PRO A 80 -6.05 -22.13 -10.52
CA PRO A 80 -5.89 -23.32 -11.35
C PRO A 80 -6.08 -24.65 -10.59
N VAL A 81 -6.12 -24.62 -9.25
CA VAL A 81 -6.31 -25.80 -8.40
C VAL A 81 -7.80 -26.00 -8.09
N THR A 82 -8.51 -24.92 -7.74
CA THR A 82 -9.92 -25.01 -7.34
C THR A 82 -10.90 -24.69 -8.46
N GLY A 83 -10.45 -23.99 -9.51
CA GLY A 83 -11.31 -23.47 -10.59
C GLY A 83 -12.18 -22.28 -10.19
N GLU A 84 -12.03 -21.76 -8.96
CA GLU A 84 -12.81 -20.64 -8.45
C GLU A 84 -12.09 -19.31 -8.68
N LYS A 85 -12.85 -18.20 -8.66
CA LYS A 85 -12.27 -16.86 -8.63
C LYS A 85 -11.61 -16.59 -7.29
N GLN A 86 -10.41 -16.05 -7.30
CA GLN A 86 -9.63 -15.74 -6.11
C GLN A 86 -8.79 -14.49 -6.31
N ILE A 87 -8.52 -13.78 -5.22
CA ILE A 87 -7.58 -12.66 -5.22
C ILE A 87 -6.14 -13.20 -5.27
N PRO A 88 -5.25 -12.65 -6.12
CA PRO A 88 -3.95 -13.23 -6.35
C PRO A 88 -3.00 -13.25 -5.14
N TRP A 89 -3.26 -12.48 -4.09
CA TRP A 89 -2.45 -12.53 -2.85
C TRP A 89 -2.90 -13.60 -1.83
N ASP A 90 -4.00 -14.31 -2.09
CA ASP A 90 -4.49 -15.40 -1.23
C ASP A 90 -4.11 -16.80 -1.73
N PHE A 91 -3.18 -16.90 -2.66
CA PHE A 91 -2.73 -18.19 -3.16
C PHE A 91 -1.97 -18.98 -2.11
N MET A 92 -2.26 -20.29 -2.04
CA MET A 92 -1.51 -21.19 -1.18
C MET A 92 -0.04 -21.30 -1.61
N PRO A 93 0.90 -21.43 -0.66
CA PRO A 93 2.33 -21.54 -0.98
C PRO A 93 2.64 -22.66 -1.98
N SER A 94 1.93 -23.79 -1.89
CA SER A 94 2.07 -24.91 -2.84
C SER A 94 1.71 -24.55 -4.29
N LEU A 95 0.98 -23.45 -4.51
CA LEU A 95 0.66 -22.95 -5.84
C LEU A 95 1.66 -21.89 -6.30
N TRP A 96 1.74 -20.74 -5.60
CA TRP A 96 2.49 -19.60 -6.11
C TRP A 96 4.01 -19.87 -6.19
N THR A 97 4.57 -20.75 -5.34
CA THR A 97 6.00 -21.08 -5.37
C THR A 97 6.42 -21.89 -6.60
N GLN A 98 5.48 -22.40 -7.41
CA GLN A 98 5.78 -23.17 -8.62
C GLN A 98 5.97 -22.29 -9.85
N TYR A 99 5.67 -21.00 -9.78
CA TYR A 99 5.71 -20.08 -10.92
C TYR A 99 6.88 -19.11 -10.79
N GLU A 100 7.98 -19.40 -11.48
CA GLU A 100 9.21 -18.58 -11.49
C GLU A 100 8.97 -17.14 -11.96
N ASP A 101 8.05 -16.93 -12.90
CA ASP A 101 7.72 -15.61 -13.42
C ASP A 101 7.00 -14.71 -12.39
N LEU A 102 6.37 -15.27 -11.36
CA LEU A 102 5.85 -14.47 -10.24
C LEU A 102 6.96 -13.79 -9.44
N TYR A 103 8.18 -14.32 -9.48
CA TYR A 103 9.35 -13.71 -8.82
C TYR A 103 9.96 -12.58 -9.65
N ASP A 104 9.70 -12.55 -10.95
CA ASP A 104 10.24 -11.54 -11.87
C ASP A 104 9.41 -10.26 -11.79
N LYS A 105 10.07 -9.14 -11.44
CA LYS A 105 9.41 -7.84 -11.23
C LYS A 105 8.71 -7.27 -12.47
N ASP A 106 9.11 -7.69 -13.66
CA ASP A 106 8.56 -7.21 -14.93
C ASP A 106 7.54 -8.21 -15.55
N LYS A 107 7.51 -9.48 -15.08
CA LYS A 107 6.71 -10.55 -15.69
C LYS A 107 5.56 -11.05 -14.80
N TRP A 108 5.62 -10.80 -13.49
CA TRP A 108 4.67 -11.37 -12.54
C TRP A 108 3.20 -11.14 -12.93
N HIS A 109 2.88 -9.93 -13.41
CA HIS A 109 1.51 -9.56 -13.80
C HIS A 109 1.08 -10.12 -15.16
N GLU A 110 2.04 -10.66 -15.94
CA GLU A 110 1.82 -11.35 -17.21
C GLU A 110 1.86 -12.88 -17.08
N ASN A 111 2.00 -13.42 -15.86
CA ASN A 111 1.89 -14.83 -15.58
C ASN A 111 0.55 -15.39 -16.09
N GLU A 112 0.50 -16.68 -16.44
CA GLU A 112 -0.70 -17.32 -17.03
C GLU A 112 -1.92 -17.23 -16.11
N ILE A 113 -1.74 -17.32 -14.77
CA ILE A 113 -2.85 -17.16 -13.81
C ILE A 113 -3.29 -15.69 -13.76
N MET A 114 -2.35 -14.75 -13.70
CA MET A 114 -2.64 -13.32 -13.64
C MET A 114 -3.39 -12.83 -14.88
N LYS A 115 -3.15 -13.43 -16.04
CA LYS A 115 -3.84 -13.16 -17.31
C LYS A 115 -5.30 -13.61 -17.35
N THR A 116 -5.74 -14.48 -16.45
CA THR A 116 -7.15 -14.87 -16.36
C THR A 116 -8.03 -13.74 -15.79
N GLY A 117 -7.43 -12.75 -15.13
CA GLY A 117 -8.04 -11.52 -14.67
C GLY A 117 -7.43 -10.28 -15.36
N LYS A 118 -7.82 -9.11 -14.89
CA LYS A 118 -7.32 -7.82 -15.40
C LYS A 118 -6.13 -7.30 -14.57
N VAL A 119 -5.23 -8.20 -14.16
CA VAL A 119 -4.12 -7.84 -13.26
C VAL A 119 -3.16 -6.86 -13.92
N THR A 120 -2.82 -7.07 -15.20
CA THR A 120 -1.93 -6.17 -15.94
C THR A 120 -2.51 -4.76 -16.06
N GLU A 121 -3.80 -4.65 -16.35
CA GLU A 121 -4.49 -3.36 -16.45
C GLU A 121 -4.53 -2.64 -15.12
N GLY A 122 -4.94 -3.34 -14.06
CA GLY A 122 -4.98 -2.77 -12.71
C GLY A 122 -3.58 -2.37 -12.20
N TYR A 123 -2.55 -3.19 -12.48
CA TYR A 123 -1.17 -2.85 -12.17
C TYR A 123 -0.72 -1.56 -12.86
N LYS A 124 -1.00 -1.42 -14.16
CA LYS A 124 -0.67 -0.21 -14.92
C LYS A 124 -1.43 1.02 -14.43
N GLU A 125 -2.71 0.87 -14.06
CA GLU A 125 -3.49 1.97 -13.49
C GLU A 125 -2.83 2.53 -12.23
N VAL A 126 -2.45 1.66 -11.29
CA VAL A 126 -1.80 2.08 -10.04
C VAL A 126 -0.41 2.68 -10.30
N CYS A 127 0.39 2.06 -11.18
CA CYS A 127 1.72 2.57 -11.54
C CYS A 127 1.65 3.96 -12.18
N ASN A 128 0.74 4.13 -13.14
CA ASN A 128 0.53 5.43 -13.78
C ASN A 128 0.04 6.47 -12.78
N GLY A 129 -0.92 6.10 -11.92
CA GLY A 129 -1.45 7.00 -10.90
C GLY A 129 -0.38 7.54 -9.94
N ILE A 130 0.51 6.67 -9.45
CA ILE A 130 1.61 7.14 -8.58
C ILE A 130 2.66 7.93 -9.37
N ASP A 131 3.00 7.55 -10.61
CA ASP A 131 3.97 8.29 -11.43
C ASP A 131 3.45 9.69 -11.79
N GLU A 132 2.19 9.83 -12.21
CA GLU A 132 1.53 11.12 -12.49
C GLU A 132 1.47 12.02 -11.23
N LEU A 133 1.25 11.41 -10.06
CA LEU A 133 1.27 12.14 -8.80
C LEU A 133 2.69 12.63 -8.48
N LEU A 134 3.70 11.78 -8.62
CA LEU A 134 5.10 12.13 -8.37
C LEU A 134 5.60 13.22 -9.33
N GLU A 135 5.11 13.25 -10.57
CA GLU A 135 5.43 14.30 -11.55
C GLU A 135 4.96 15.68 -11.07
N LYS A 136 3.79 15.78 -10.40
CA LYS A 136 3.33 17.03 -9.76
C LYS A 136 4.31 17.54 -8.70
N TYR A 137 5.08 16.64 -8.09
CA TYR A 137 6.12 16.96 -7.09
C TYR A 137 7.53 17.09 -7.68
N GLY A 138 7.66 17.01 -9.01
CA GLY A 138 8.93 17.21 -9.72
C GLY A 138 9.79 15.96 -9.87
N TYR A 139 9.19 14.77 -9.79
CA TYR A 139 9.85 13.49 -10.03
C TYR A 139 9.20 12.78 -11.22
N THR A 140 9.88 12.79 -12.36
CA THR A 140 9.39 12.16 -13.60
C THR A 140 10.01 10.77 -13.76
N ARG A 141 9.21 9.75 -14.01
CA ARG A 141 9.70 8.38 -14.21
C ARG A 141 10.61 8.28 -15.42
N SER A 142 11.80 7.67 -15.25
CA SER A 142 12.77 7.40 -16.30
C SER A 142 13.33 5.99 -16.14
N GLY A 143 12.73 5.04 -16.86
CA GLY A 143 13.07 3.62 -16.70
C GLY A 143 12.78 3.11 -15.27
N ARG A 144 13.85 2.76 -14.54
CA ARG A 144 13.74 2.22 -13.15
C ARG A 144 14.03 3.26 -12.06
N MET A 145 14.24 4.49 -12.43
CA MET A 145 14.54 5.62 -11.54
C MET A 145 13.62 6.80 -11.87
N TYR A 146 13.84 7.90 -11.18
CA TYR A 146 13.13 9.17 -11.43
C TYR A 146 14.14 10.26 -11.75
N GLU A 147 13.80 11.11 -12.70
CA GLU A 147 14.51 12.35 -12.96
C GLU A 147 13.91 13.48 -12.13
N THR A 148 14.74 14.36 -11.60
CA THR A 148 14.30 15.56 -10.88
C THR A 148 15.24 16.72 -11.17
N LYS A 149 14.67 17.90 -11.43
CA LYS A 149 15.48 19.12 -11.58
C LYS A 149 15.95 19.67 -10.24
N GLN A 150 15.13 19.49 -9.23
CA GLN A 150 15.37 19.93 -7.85
C GLN A 150 14.56 19.04 -6.92
N GLY A 151 15.26 18.31 -6.05
CA GLY A 151 14.63 17.53 -4.99
C GLY A 151 13.89 18.40 -3.98
N ASN A 152 13.05 17.79 -3.18
CA ASN A 152 12.31 18.48 -2.13
C ASN A 152 12.18 17.60 -0.88
N ASP A 153 11.80 18.23 0.25
CA ASP A 153 11.62 17.58 1.54
C ASP A 153 10.14 17.30 1.90
N LYS A 154 9.25 17.45 0.93
CA LYS A 154 7.80 17.28 1.13
C LYS A 154 7.45 15.92 1.70
N THR A 155 6.48 15.91 2.59
CA THR A 155 5.89 14.71 3.18
C THR A 155 4.47 14.53 2.65
N ILE A 156 4.23 13.42 1.98
CA ILE A 156 2.95 13.06 1.36
C ILE A 156 2.41 11.81 2.06
N VAL A 157 1.17 11.88 2.55
CA VAL A 157 0.54 10.80 3.31
C VAL A 157 -0.61 10.20 2.51
N PHE A 158 -0.64 8.86 2.43
CA PHE A 158 -1.66 8.09 1.73
C PHE A 158 -2.39 7.19 2.73
N PHE A 159 -3.71 7.29 2.81
CA PHE A 159 -4.54 6.32 3.51
C PHE A 159 -5.09 5.32 2.50
N CYS A 160 -4.67 4.06 2.60
CA CYS A 160 -4.93 3.05 1.58
C CYS A 160 -5.08 1.64 2.17
N HIS A 161 -4.71 0.62 1.41
CA HIS A 161 -4.93 -0.79 1.72
C HIS A 161 -3.64 -1.59 1.53
N LEU A 162 -3.64 -2.87 1.97
CA LEU A 162 -2.47 -3.75 1.89
C LEU A 162 -2.07 -4.06 0.45
N GLY A 163 -3.03 -4.50 -0.38
CA GLY A 163 -2.72 -4.97 -1.74
C GLY A 163 -2.21 -3.85 -2.63
N VAL A 164 -2.90 -2.70 -2.67
CA VAL A 164 -2.48 -1.54 -3.47
C VAL A 164 -1.18 -0.94 -2.97
N GLN A 165 -0.94 -0.90 -1.65
CA GLN A 165 0.33 -0.43 -1.10
C GLN A 165 1.50 -1.26 -1.64
N PHE A 166 1.38 -2.58 -1.68
CA PHE A 166 2.43 -3.43 -2.20
C PHE A 166 2.59 -3.32 -3.72
N VAL A 167 1.54 -3.04 -4.47
CA VAL A 167 1.65 -2.68 -5.90
C VAL A 167 2.47 -1.40 -6.08
N ILE A 168 2.16 -0.34 -5.32
CA ILE A 168 2.92 0.91 -5.36
C ILE A 168 4.40 0.67 -4.98
N LEU A 169 4.63 -0.03 -3.87
CA LEU A 169 5.99 -0.33 -3.40
C LEU A 169 6.78 -1.18 -4.42
N SER A 170 6.12 -2.16 -5.06
CA SER A 170 6.74 -2.98 -6.09
C SER A 170 7.28 -2.14 -7.25
N HIS A 171 6.47 -1.16 -7.70
CA HIS A 171 6.83 -0.22 -8.76
C HIS A 171 7.96 0.73 -8.36
N LEU A 172 7.88 1.33 -7.17
CA LEU A 172 8.88 2.27 -6.67
C LEU A 172 10.23 1.61 -6.37
N LEU A 173 10.22 0.38 -5.84
CA LEU A 173 11.41 -0.33 -5.36
C LEU A 173 11.97 -1.35 -6.37
N GLY A 174 11.28 -1.59 -7.49
CA GLY A 174 11.70 -2.54 -8.51
C GLY A 174 11.62 -4.00 -8.06
N MET A 175 10.56 -4.37 -7.35
CA MET A 175 10.27 -5.73 -6.84
C MET A 175 9.02 -6.30 -7.51
N SER A 176 8.81 -7.62 -7.44
CA SER A 176 7.54 -8.23 -7.82
C SER A 176 6.47 -7.94 -6.80
N ALA A 177 5.27 -7.47 -7.21
CA ALA A 177 4.16 -7.29 -6.27
C ALA A 177 3.65 -8.63 -5.75
N ALA A 178 3.69 -9.70 -6.53
CA ALA A 178 3.33 -11.05 -6.08
C ALA A 178 4.21 -11.49 -4.91
N MET A 179 5.52 -11.24 -4.98
CA MET A 179 6.43 -11.55 -3.88
C MET A 179 6.22 -10.66 -2.67
N MET A 180 5.83 -9.40 -2.86
CA MET A 180 5.50 -8.54 -1.73
C MET A 180 4.22 -8.99 -1.03
N TRP A 181 3.18 -9.36 -1.76
CA TRP A 181 1.92 -9.86 -1.19
C TRP A 181 2.09 -11.13 -0.35
N HIS A 182 2.90 -12.08 -0.84
CA HIS A 182 3.06 -13.38 -0.18
C HIS A 182 4.10 -13.40 0.95
N ASN A 183 5.03 -12.43 0.99
CA ASN A 183 6.14 -12.47 1.94
C ASN A 183 6.14 -11.31 2.95
N PHE A 184 5.30 -10.28 2.77
CA PHE A 184 5.23 -9.14 3.67
C PHE A 184 3.81 -8.92 4.17
N PHE A 185 3.71 -8.46 5.40
CA PHE A 185 2.45 -8.09 6.02
C PHE A 185 2.58 -6.68 6.63
N VAL A 186 1.53 -5.89 6.45
CA VAL A 186 1.37 -4.59 7.09
C VAL A 186 0.04 -4.60 7.84
N ALA A 187 0.10 -4.49 9.17
CA ALA A 187 -1.09 -4.54 10.02
C ALA A 187 -2.02 -3.34 9.77
N PRO A 188 -3.33 -3.42 10.10
CA PRO A 188 -4.21 -2.27 10.16
C PRO A 188 -3.61 -1.09 10.91
N THR A 189 -3.81 0.13 10.42
CA THR A 189 -3.21 1.40 10.84
C THR A 189 -1.68 1.48 10.81
N SER A 190 -0.99 0.43 10.38
CA SER A 190 0.46 0.48 10.29
C SER A 190 0.94 1.52 9.28
N VAL A 191 2.14 2.02 9.52
CA VAL A 191 2.76 3.12 8.77
C VAL A 191 4.01 2.63 8.06
N THR A 192 4.05 2.84 6.74
CA THR A 192 5.21 2.53 5.89
C THR A 192 5.82 3.83 5.37
N TRP A 193 7.13 3.99 5.54
CA TRP A 193 7.89 5.17 5.11
C TRP A 193 8.80 4.83 3.95
N VAL A 194 8.65 5.58 2.85
CA VAL A 194 9.51 5.50 1.67
C VAL A 194 10.07 6.89 1.40
N GLU A 195 11.36 7.00 1.20
CA GLU A 195 12.02 8.28 0.98
C GLU A 195 12.81 8.27 -0.33
N THR A 196 12.92 9.43 -0.98
CA THR A 196 13.83 9.61 -2.12
C THR A 196 15.27 9.65 -1.64
N GLU A 197 16.16 8.99 -2.39
CA GLU A 197 17.60 9.21 -2.34
C GLU A 197 18.04 9.87 -3.64
N GLU A 198 18.74 10.99 -3.53
CA GLU A 198 19.28 11.79 -4.63
C GLU A 198 20.78 11.87 -4.50
N ARG A 199 21.46 10.74 -4.70
CA ARG A 199 22.92 10.63 -4.58
C ARG A 199 23.66 11.08 -5.83
N GLU A 200 22.95 11.22 -6.94
CA GLU A 200 23.44 11.73 -8.22
C GLU A 200 22.57 12.91 -8.64
N LYS A 201 23.21 13.94 -9.21
CA LYS A 201 22.49 15.15 -9.62
C LYS A 201 21.43 14.83 -10.67
N GLY A 202 20.20 15.17 -10.39
CA GLY A 202 19.08 15.00 -11.30
C GLY A 202 18.46 13.60 -11.31
N ILE A 203 18.95 12.68 -10.46
CA ILE A 203 18.48 11.28 -10.38
C ILE A 203 18.02 10.98 -8.96
N ALA A 204 16.81 10.45 -8.84
CA ALA A 204 16.24 9.99 -7.59
C ALA A 204 15.82 8.51 -7.70
N ASN A 205 16.02 7.78 -6.62
CA ASN A 205 15.39 6.47 -6.40
C ASN A 205 14.67 6.48 -5.07
N PHE A 206 13.77 5.53 -4.86
CA PHE A 206 13.04 5.38 -3.61
C PHE A 206 13.66 4.28 -2.74
N ARG A 207 13.64 4.51 -1.42
CA ARG A 207 14.07 3.51 -0.42
C ARG A 207 13.03 3.39 0.67
N CYS A 208 12.61 2.16 0.95
CA CYS A 208 11.73 1.87 2.08
C CYS A 208 12.55 1.92 3.38
N LYS A 209 12.25 2.87 4.25
CA LYS A 209 12.93 3.07 5.54
C LYS A 209 12.28 2.29 6.68
N LYS A 210 10.95 2.17 6.63
CA LYS A 210 10.14 1.43 7.59
C LYS A 210 8.99 0.78 6.86
N LEU A 211 8.70 -0.46 7.16
CA LEU A 211 7.57 -1.21 6.61
C LEU A 211 6.65 -1.65 7.76
N GLY A 212 5.39 -1.22 7.74
CA GLY A 212 4.39 -1.73 8.68
C GLY A 212 4.59 -1.35 10.15
N ASP A 213 5.12 -0.17 10.44
CA ASP A 213 5.38 0.30 11.82
C ASP A 213 4.08 0.59 12.57
N THR A 214 3.87 -0.15 13.67
CA THR A 214 2.71 -0.05 14.58
C THR A 214 3.07 0.55 15.94
N SER A 215 4.16 1.31 16.06
CA SER A 215 4.65 1.83 17.34
C SER A 215 3.61 2.67 18.09
N HIS A 216 2.69 3.36 17.39
CA HIS A 216 1.59 4.12 18.00
C HIS A 216 0.61 3.21 18.75
N LEU A 217 0.40 1.97 18.31
CA LEU A 217 -0.44 1.01 19.02
C LEU A 217 0.28 0.48 20.27
N TYR A 218 1.57 0.17 20.13
CA TYR A 218 2.37 -0.33 21.22
C TYR A 218 2.42 0.62 22.42
N THR A 219 2.56 1.93 22.16
CA THR A 219 2.61 2.96 23.23
C THR A 219 1.32 3.04 24.06
N LEU A 220 0.19 2.58 23.52
CA LEU A 220 -1.11 2.53 24.17
C LEU A 220 -1.51 1.14 24.65
N GLY A 221 -0.61 0.15 24.54
CA GLY A 221 -0.89 -1.24 24.91
C GLY A 221 -1.92 -1.92 24.01
N ILE A 222 -2.13 -1.41 22.79
CA ILE A 222 -3.04 -1.99 21.80
C ILE A 222 -2.26 -3.01 20.96
N THR A 223 -2.70 -4.27 20.98
CA THR A 223 -2.15 -5.29 20.08
C THR A 223 -2.61 -5.02 18.67
N PRO A 224 -1.72 -4.96 17.65
CA PRO A 224 -2.13 -4.82 16.25
C PRO A 224 -3.11 -5.89 15.81
N SER A 225 -4.03 -5.56 14.90
CA SER A 225 -4.91 -6.55 14.28
C SER A 225 -4.15 -7.43 13.29
N ASP A 226 -4.52 -8.70 13.23
CA ASP A 226 -4.02 -9.66 12.24
C ASP A 226 -4.94 -9.76 10.99
N SER A 227 -5.85 -8.79 10.78
CA SER A 227 -6.72 -8.79 9.60
C SER A 227 -5.93 -8.87 8.30
N GLY A 228 -6.17 -9.92 7.51
CA GLY A 228 -5.40 -10.23 6.29
C GLY A 228 -4.11 -11.01 6.52
N TYR A 229 -3.89 -11.53 7.74
CA TYR A 229 -2.82 -12.46 8.08
C TYR A 229 -3.41 -13.73 8.70
N PHE A 230 -2.85 -14.88 8.38
CA PHE A 230 -3.33 -16.19 8.83
C PHE A 230 -2.27 -16.87 9.70
N PRO A 231 -2.13 -16.43 10.96
CA PRO A 231 -1.13 -17.02 11.87
C PRO A 231 -1.53 -18.41 12.31
N GLY A 232 -0.55 -19.27 12.51
CA GLY A 232 -0.73 -20.57 13.13
C GLY A 232 -0.53 -21.75 12.17
N ALA A 233 -0.49 -22.94 12.77
CA ALA A 233 -0.36 -24.18 12.04
C ALA A 233 -1.71 -24.61 11.43
N TYR A 234 -1.64 -25.26 10.28
CA TYR A 234 -2.78 -25.96 9.70
C TYR A 234 -3.33 -26.99 10.71
N LYS A 235 -4.63 -26.93 10.99
CA LYS A 235 -5.33 -27.85 11.89
C LYS A 235 -6.31 -28.70 11.13
#